data_d3e05bb27430a7695283236f2a9cbc27
#
_entry.id   d3e05bb27430a7695283236f2a9cbc27
#
_cell.length_a   1.000
_cell.length_b   1.000
_cell.length_c   1.000
_cell.angle_alpha   90.00
_cell.angle_beta   90.00
_cell.angle_gamma   90.00
#
_symmetry.space_group_name_H-M   'P 1'
#
loop_
_entity.id
_entity.type
_entity.pdbx_description
1 polymer ?
#
loop_
_entity_poly.entity_id
_entity_poly.type
_entity_poly.pdbx_seq_one_letter_code
_entity_poly.pdbx_strand_id
1 'polypeptide(L)'
;MSAVASSAPSATTSSVMTSEVSVCNKALRYLGAPEIVALDQPSREADLCARYYAEARDELLECHHWNFATRYTSLAPLAAVPPFGFAWAYRLPGDCLRVRRLRDSQPFEVVEARTLYTDAAPAEAVLTVRVTDPARFPALFVEALARRLAAALAVPLMNSTRLEQSMLQRFGDALDAARVADAAEGASDPVELNPWLTAR
;
A
#
# COMPACT_ATOMS: atom_id res chain seq x y z
N MET A 1 -5.22 57.51 24.82
CA MET A 1 -4.15 56.52 24.55
C MET A 1 -4.84 55.21 24.23
N SER A 2 -5.08 54.99 22.94
CA SER A 2 -5.77 53.75 22.45
C SER A 2 -4.72 52.77 21.99
N ALA A 3 -4.72 51.57 22.60
CA ALA A 3 -3.88 50.45 22.20
C ALA A 3 -4.56 49.72 21.06
N VAL A 4 -3.93 49.67 19.89
CA VAL A 4 -4.33 48.88 18.73
C VAL A 4 -3.77 47.49 18.93
N ALA A 5 -4.65 46.52 19.16
CA ALA A 5 -4.30 45.09 19.19
C ALA A 5 -4.12 44.59 17.75
N SER A 6 -2.89 44.28 17.36
CA SER A 6 -2.53 43.63 16.11
C SER A 6 -2.83 42.16 16.21
N SER A 7 -3.89 41.70 15.56
CA SER A 7 -4.20 40.26 15.40
C SER A 7 -3.40 39.71 14.23
N ALA A 8 -2.41 38.84 14.51
CA ALA A 8 -1.71 38.07 13.50
C ALA A 8 -2.67 37.04 12.88
N PRO A 9 -2.63 36.81 11.55
CA PRO A 9 -3.42 35.78 10.93
C PRO A 9 -2.84 34.40 11.29
N SER A 10 -3.64 33.55 11.93
CA SER A 10 -3.34 32.16 12.15
C SER A 10 -3.21 31.46 10.79
N ALA A 11 -2.01 31.05 10.42
CA ALA A 11 -1.78 30.22 9.27
C ALA A 11 -2.42 28.86 9.53
N THR A 12 -3.61 28.63 8.99
CA THR A 12 -4.25 27.31 8.94
C THR A 12 -3.41 26.48 7.98
N THR A 13 -2.53 25.65 8.51
CA THR A 13 -1.84 24.60 7.75
C THR A 13 -2.90 23.61 7.30
N SER A 14 -3.40 23.79 6.08
CA SER A 14 -4.31 22.85 5.43
C SER A 14 -3.50 21.58 5.20
N SER A 15 -3.67 20.59 6.06
CA SER A 15 -3.19 19.23 5.82
C SER A 15 -3.85 18.75 4.52
N VAL A 16 -3.09 18.71 3.44
CA VAL A 16 -3.57 18.18 2.16
C VAL A 16 -3.81 16.71 2.35
N MET A 17 -5.09 16.34 2.59
CA MET A 17 -5.50 14.94 2.71
C MET A 17 -5.22 14.24 1.40
N THR A 18 -4.45 13.15 1.46
CA THR A 18 -4.20 12.32 0.27
C THR A 18 -5.51 11.69 -0.18
N SER A 19 -5.87 11.89 -1.44
CA SER A 19 -7.06 11.32 -2.08
C SER A 19 -6.66 10.57 -3.35
N GLU A 20 -7.55 9.73 -3.87
CA GLU A 20 -7.31 9.04 -5.16
C GLU A 20 -7.04 10.06 -6.28
N VAL A 21 -7.82 11.15 -6.32
CA VAL A 21 -7.63 12.25 -7.29
C VAL A 21 -6.25 12.89 -7.13
N SER A 22 -5.79 13.12 -5.90
CA SER A 22 -4.46 13.72 -5.66
C SER A 22 -3.31 12.84 -6.12
N VAL A 23 -3.44 11.51 -5.95
CA VAL A 23 -2.46 10.53 -6.47
C VAL A 23 -2.49 10.49 -7.99
N CYS A 24 -3.68 10.48 -8.61
CA CYS A 24 -3.85 10.53 -10.06
C CYS A 24 -3.24 11.82 -10.64
N ASN A 25 -3.51 12.97 -10.04
CA ASN A 25 -2.95 14.24 -10.48
C ASN A 25 -1.43 14.29 -10.35
N LYS A 26 -0.87 13.64 -9.32
CA LYS A 26 0.58 13.47 -9.20
C LYS A 26 1.15 12.65 -10.37
N ALA A 27 0.47 11.57 -10.77
CA ALA A 27 0.86 10.76 -11.93
C ALA A 27 0.73 11.54 -13.25
N LEU A 28 -0.37 12.27 -13.44
CA LEU A 28 -0.59 13.12 -14.62
C LEU A 28 0.46 14.22 -14.76
N ARG A 29 0.88 14.86 -13.65
CA ARG A 29 1.97 15.84 -13.66
C ARG A 29 3.30 15.26 -14.14
N TYR A 30 3.63 14.00 -13.80
CA TYR A 30 4.84 13.35 -14.30
C TYR A 30 4.82 13.13 -15.81
N LEU A 31 3.62 13.08 -16.41
CA LEU A 31 3.42 12.94 -17.84
C LEU A 31 3.28 14.28 -18.56
N GLY A 32 3.11 15.39 -17.84
CA GLY A 32 2.75 16.69 -18.42
C GLY A 32 1.33 16.75 -18.94
N ALA A 33 0.45 15.86 -18.44
CA ALA A 33 -0.97 15.81 -18.80
C ALA A 33 -1.81 16.73 -17.90
N PRO A 34 -3.00 17.16 -18.37
CA PRO A 34 -3.93 17.97 -17.58
C PRO A 34 -4.38 17.27 -16.30
N GLU A 35 -4.52 18.04 -15.22
CA GLU A 35 -5.06 17.54 -13.96
C GLU A 35 -6.57 17.35 -14.03
N ILE A 36 -7.08 16.40 -13.22
CA ILE A 36 -8.51 16.11 -13.09
C ILE A 36 -9.04 16.65 -11.76
N VAL A 37 -10.33 16.98 -11.73
CA VAL A 37 -11.03 17.42 -10.52
C VAL A 37 -11.72 16.26 -9.82
N ALA A 38 -12.20 15.28 -10.60
CA ALA A 38 -12.87 14.08 -10.10
C ALA A 38 -12.60 12.90 -11.04
N LEU A 39 -12.68 11.66 -10.53
CA LEU A 39 -12.48 10.46 -11.34
C LEU A 39 -13.64 10.15 -12.30
N ASP A 40 -14.82 10.70 -12.03
CA ASP A 40 -16.05 10.55 -12.83
C ASP A 40 -16.28 11.70 -13.81
N GLN A 41 -15.35 12.68 -13.91
CA GLN A 41 -15.47 13.74 -14.89
C GLN A 41 -15.33 13.20 -16.33
N PRO A 42 -16.03 13.77 -17.33
CA PRO A 42 -15.97 13.31 -18.70
C PRO A 42 -14.67 13.77 -19.40
N SER A 43 -13.55 13.15 -19.07
CA SER A 43 -12.25 13.36 -19.70
C SER A 43 -11.50 12.06 -19.86
N ARG A 44 -10.63 12.01 -20.86
CA ARG A 44 -9.80 10.83 -21.15
C ARG A 44 -8.86 10.51 -19.99
N GLU A 45 -8.33 11.54 -19.35
CA GLU A 45 -7.43 11.43 -18.21
C GLU A 45 -8.15 10.78 -17.01
N ALA A 46 -9.37 11.21 -16.71
CA ALA A 46 -10.16 10.66 -15.60
C ALA A 46 -10.55 9.19 -15.86
N ASP A 47 -11.05 8.88 -17.07
CA ASP A 47 -11.39 7.50 -17.45
C ASP A 47 -10.22 6.54 -17.29
N LEU A 48 -9.03 6.96 -17.73
CA LEU A 48 -7.83 6.14 -17.63
C LEU A 48 -7.34 6.04 -16.18
N CYS A 49 -7.36 7.13 -15.42
CA CYS A 49 -7.03 7.10 -14.00
C CYS A 49 -7.97 6.15 -13.23
N ALA A 50 -9.29 6.25 -13.43
CA ALA A 50 -10.26 5.39 -12.78
C ALA A 50 -10.03 3.90 -13.11
N ARG A 51 -9.62 3.61 -14.35
CA ARG A 51 -9.36 2.24 -14.82
C ARG A 51 -8.10 1.64 -14.21
N TYR A 52 -6.99 2.38 -14.17
CA TYR A 52 -5.68 1.83 -13.80
C TYR A 52 -5.33 2.03 -12.31
N TYR A 53 -6.00 2.95 -11.60
CA TYR A 53 -5.64 3.27 -10.21
C TYR A 53 -5.75 2.06 -9.27
N ALA A 54 -6.87 1.35 -9.29
CA ALA A 54 -7.11 0.23 -8.39
C ALA A 54 -6.13 -0.93 -8.62
N GLU A 55 -5.81 -1.21 -9.90
CA GLU A 55 -4.84 -2.24 -10.28
C GLU A 55 -3.43 -1.87 -9.82
N ALA A 56 -2.97 -0.66 -10.09
CA ALA A 56 -1.65 -0.19 -9.68
C ALA A 56 -1.49 -0.18 -8.15
N ARG A 57 -2.55 0.19 -7.42
CA ARG A 57 -2.57 0.14 -5.95
C ARG A 57 -2.44 -1.28 -5.43
N ASP A 58 -3.25 -2.20 -5.91
CA ASP A 58 -3.28 -3.58 -5.44
C ASP A 58 -1.96 -4.29 -5.77
N GLU A 59 -1.41 -4.10 -6.97
CA GLU A 59 -0.08 -4.58 -7.37
C GLU A 59 1.01 -4.09 -6.39
N LEU A 60 0.99 -2.80 -6.05
CA LEU A 60 1.97 -2.23 -5.13
C LEU A 60 1.80 -2.74 -3.70
N LEU A 61 0.56 -2.98 -3.24
CA LEU A 61 0.28 -3.59 -1.95
C LEU A 61 0.78 -5.04 -1.87
N GLU A 62 0.70 -5.80 -2.96
CA GLU A 62 1.14 -7.19 -2.99
C GLU A 62 2.65 -7.36 -3.06
N CYS A 63 3.38 -6.41 -3.67
CA CYS A 63 4.82 -6.55 -3.95
C CYS A 63 5.71 -6.49 -2.71
N HIS A 64 5.21 -6.00 -1.57
CA HIS A 64 5.97 -5.88 -0.32
C HIS A 64 5.07 -6.13 0.89
N HIS A 65 5.69 -6.42 2.04
CA HIS A 65 5.00 -6.61 3.32
C HIS A 65 4.90 -5.26 4.06
N TRP A 66 4.02 -4.39 3.57
CA TRP A 66 3.81 -3.06 4.13
C TRP A 66 3.23 -3.11 5.55
N ASN A 67 3.85 -2.39 6.49
CA ASN A 67 3.37 -2.30 7.87
C ASN A 67 1.93 -1.77 7.94
N PHE A 68 1.61 -0.71 7.19
CA PHE A 68 0.28 -0.09 7.17
C PHE A 68 -0.82 -0.99 6.55
N ALA A 69 -0.46 -1.97 5.73
CA ALA A 69 -1.37 -2.93 5.08
C ALA A 69 -1.33 -4.32 5.72
N THR A 70 -0.66 -4.46 6.86
CA THR A 70 -0.54 -5.72 7.59
C THR A 70 -1.69 -5.88 8.58
N ARG A 71 -2.29 -7.08 8.58
CA ARG A 71 -3.32 -7.49 9.55
C ARG A 71 -2.97 -8.83 10.17
N TYR A 72 -3.09 -8.88 11.50
CA TYR A 72 -3.03 -10.11 12.29
C TYR A 72 -4.46 -10.56 12.57
N THR A 73 -4.80 -11.80 12.24
CA THR A 73 -6.18 -12.30 12.40
C THR A 73 -6.22 -13.81 12.58
N SER A 74 -7.20 -14.29 13.33
CA SER A 74 -7.58 -15.69 13.34
C SER A 74 -8.57 -15.94 12.19
N LEU A 75 -8.33 -16.99 11.44
CA LEU A 75 -9.15 -17.34 10.27
C LEU A 75 -10.37 -18.16 10.67
N ALA A 76 -11.48 -17.97 9.96
CA ALA A 76 -12.70 -18.74 10.17
C ALA A 76 -12.57 -20.14 9.54
N PRO A 77 -12.76 -21.23 10.32
CA PRO A 77 -12.70 -22.58 9.80
C PRO A 77 -13.86 -22.84 8.82
N LEU A 78 -13.60 -23.66 7.82
CA LEU A 78 -14.60 -24.19 6.91
C LEU A 78 -14.98 -25.62 7.34
N ALA A 79 -16.24 -26.01 7.11
CA ALA A 79 -16.69 -27.38 7.34
C ALA A 79 -16.12 -28.38 6.31
N ALA A 80 -15.67 -27.88 5.16
CA ALA A 80 -15.03 -28.69 4.13
C ALA A 80 -13.64 -29.14 4.60
N VAL A 81 -13.37 -30.44 4.47
CA VAL A 81 -12.06 -31.02 4.77
C VAL A 81 -11.22 -30.98 3.48
N PRO A 82 -9.94 -30.57 3.54
CA PRO A 82 -9.04 -30.67 2.40
C PRO A 82 -9.00 -32.12 1.86
N PRO A 83 -8.95 -32.32 0.54
CA PRO A 83 -8.97 -33.68 -0.04
C PRO A 83 -7.71 -34.48 0.30
N PHE A 84 -6.58 -33.81 0.55
CA PHE A 84 -5.31 -34.40 0.96
C PHE A 84 -4.35 -33.31 1.47
N GLY A 85 -3.29 -33.71 2.14
CA GLY A 85 -2.15 -32.85 2.49
C GLY A 85 -2.29 -32.12 3.82
N PHE A 86 -3.46 -31.55 4.13
CA PHE A 86 -3.69 -30.78 5.35
C PHE A 86 -4.97 -31.22 6.08
N ALA A 87 -5.01 -30.98 7.40
CA ALA A 87 -6.14 -31.36 8.23
C ALA A 87 -7.31 -30.35 8.19
N TRP A 88 -7.03 -29.07 7.96
CA TRP A 88 -8.01 -28.00 8.11
C TRP A 88 -8.06 -27.07 6.91
N ALA A 89 -9.27 -26.56 6.64
CA ALA A 89 -9.52 -25.52 5.66
C ALA A 89 -10.07 -24.26 6.34
N TYR A 90 -9.59 -23.09 5.92
CA TYR A 90 -9.99 -21.81 6.46
C TYR A 90 -10.36 -20.85 5.34
N ARG A 91 -11.32 -19.95 5.64
CA ARG A 91 -11.71 -18.89 4.69
C ARG A 91 -10.80 -17.67 4.86
N LEU A 92 -10.24 -17.18 3.75
CA LEU A 92 -9.54 -15.92 3.71
C LEU A 92 -10.54 -14.74 3.65
N PRO A 93 -10.28 -13.62 4.35
CA PRO A 93 -11.07 -12.40 4.25
C PRO A 93 -11.13 -11.88 2.80
N GLY A 94 -12.25 -11.22 2.43
CA GLY A 94 -12.46 -10.73 1.06
C GLY A 94 -11.48 -9.62 0.63
N ASP A 95 -10.88 -8.93 1.59
CA ASP A 95 -9.85 -7.91 1.38
C ASP A 95 -8.41 -8.46 1.49
N CYS A 96 -8.23 -9.77 1.69
CA CYS A 96 -6.93 -10.39 1.69
C CYS A 96 -6.33 -10.39 0.28
N LEU A 97 -5.19 -9.73 0.12
CA LEU A 97 -4.39 -9.77 -1.11
C LEU A 97 -3.37 -10.91 -1.04
N ARG A 98 -2.72 -11.08 0.13
CA ARG A 98 -1.69 -12.11 0.27
C ARG A 98 -1.59 -12.62 1.71
N VAL A 99 -1.44 -13.93 1.86
CA VAL A 99 -1.05 -14.55 3.13
C VAL A 99 0.48 -14.48 3.23
N ARG A 100 1.01 -13.88 4.29
CA ARG A 100 2.46 -13.74 4.50
C ARG A 100 3.03 -14.92 5.28
N ARG A 101 2.39 -15.25 6.38
CA ARG A 101 2.76 -16.38 7.23
C ARG A 101 1.61 -16.74 8.16
N LEU A 102 1.63 -17.95 8.69
CA LEU A 102 0.88 -18.32 9.87
C LEU A 102 1.73 -18.13 11.13
N ARG A 103 1.06 -18.13 12.30
CA ARG A 103 1.73 -18.17 13.58
C ARG A 103 2.69 -19.37 13.63
N ASP A 104 3.83 -19.18 14.31
CA ASP A 104 4.86 -20.20 14.46
C ASP A 104 5.38 -20.80 13.14
N SER A 105 5.25 -20.02 12.04
CA SER A 105 5.70 -20.40 10.70
C SER A 105 5.12 -21.74 10.20
N GLN A 106 3.91 -22.07 10.64
CA GLN A 106 3.22 -23.28 10.21
C GLN A 106 3.04 -23.31 8.67
N PRO A 107 3.21 -24.48 8.05
CA PRO A 107 3.01 -24.61 6.61
C PRO A 107 1.55 -24.39 6.23
N PHE A 108 1.34 -23.82 5.05
CA PHE A 108 0.02 -23.60 4.50
C PHE A 108 0.04 -23.59 2.97
N GLU A 109 -1.12 -23.80 2.37
CA GLU A 109 -1.37 -23.66 0.95
C GLU A 109 -2.61 -22.80 0.73
N VAL A 110 -2.56 -21.89 -0.25
CA VAL A 110 -3.72 -21.08 -0.65
C VAL A 110 -4.30 -21.64 -1.93
N VAL A 111 -5.55 -22.06 -1.87
CA VAL A 111 -6.27 -22.71 -2.99
C VAL A 111 -7.43 -21.80 -3.41
N GLU A 112 -7.65 -21.70 -4.72
CA GLU A 112 -8.73 -20.89 -5.33
C GLU A 112 -8.72 -19.44 -4.86
N ALA A 113 -7.55 -18.91 -4.49
CA ALA A 113 -7.32 -17.54 -4.00
C ALA A 113 -8.16 -17.13 -2.75
N ARG A 114 -8.93 -18.04 -2.16
CA ARG A 114 -9.86 -17.74 -1.06
C ARG A 114 -9.87 -18.73 0.09
N THR A 115 -9.24 -19.86 -0.08
CA THR A 115 -9.20 -20.95 0.91
C THR A 115 -7.76 -21.20 1.31
N LEU A 116 -7.50 -21.30 2.60
CA LEU A 116 -6.20 -21.65 3.15
C LEU A 116 -6.28 -23.05 3.77
N TYR A 117 -5.38 -23.93 3.39
CA TYR A 117 -5.19 -25.25 3.97
C TYR A 117 -3.98 -25.25 4.89
N THR A 118 -4.10 -25.84 6.08
CA THR A 118 -3.03 -25.96 7.07
C THR A 118 -3.36 -27.03 8.11
N ASP A 119 -2.36 -27.47 8.86
CA ASP A 119 -2.54 -28.34 10.04
C ASP A 119 -2.70 -27.54 11.34
N ALA A 120 -2.53 -26.21 11.29
CA ALA A 120 -2.70 -25.36 12.46
C ALA A 120 -4.18 -25.21 12.85
N ALA A 121 -4.48 -25.38 14.13
CA ALA A 121 -5.81 -25.18 14.72
C ALA A 121 -5.67 -24.52 16.12
N PRO A 122 -6.07 -23.24 16.28
CA PRO A 122 -6.61 -22.30 15.27
C PRO A 122 -5.54 -21.79 14.29
N ALA A 123 -5.97 -21.42 13.07
CA ALA A 123 -5.09 -20.77 12.10
C ALA A 123 -5.05 -19.26 12.36
N GLU A 124 -3.94 -18.79 12.92
CA GLU A 124 -3.65 -17.36 13.11
C GLU A 124 -2.70 -16.89 12.02
N ALA A 125 -3.13 -15.91 11.23
CA ALA A 125 -2.44 -15.50 10.01
C ALA A 125 -2.00 -14.03 10.05
N VAL A 126 -0.89 -13.77 9.41
CA VAL A 126 -0.43 -12.43 9.05
C VAL A 126 -0.71 -12.23 7.57
N LEU A 127 -1.55 -11.25 7.27
CA LEU A 127 -2.06 -10.98 5.93
C LEU A 127 -1.62 -9.60 5.45
N THR A 128 -1.37 -9.48 4.14
CA THR A 128 -1.46 -8.18 3.45
C THR A 128 -2.90 -7.99 3.03
N VAL A 129 -3.49 -6.88 3.43
CA VAL A 129 -4.89 -6.54 3.12
C VAL A 129 -4.97 -5.37 2.16
N ARG A 130 -6.05 -5.34 1.36
CA ARG A 130 -6.35 -4.21 0.50
C ARG A 130 -6.71 -2.99 1.35
N VAL A 131 -5.91 -1.94 1.23
CA VAL A 131 -6.17 -0.62 1.82
C VAL A 131 -6.68 0.27 0.71
N THR A 132 -7.93 0.71 0.80
CA THR A 132 -8.58 1.57 -0.19
C THR A 132 -8.56 3.04 0.18
N ASP A 133 -8.37 3.36 1.45
CA ASP A 133 -8.30 4.74 1.92
C ASP A 133 -6.90 5.34 1.70
N PRO A 134 -6.74 6.32 0.78
CA PRO A 134 -5.44 6.93 0.50
C PRO A 134 -4.84 7.74 1.66
N ALA A 135 -5.67 8.16 2.63
CA ALA A 135 -5.18 8.86 3.82
C ALA A 135 -4.27 8.00 4.69
N ARG A 136 -4.35 6.67 4.54
CA ARG A 136 -3.52 5.70 5.26
C ARG A 136 -2.18 5.41 4.56
N PHE A 137 -1.97 5.93 3.37
CA PHE A 137 -0.75 5.64 2.60
C PHE A 137 0.42 6.50 3.08
N PRO A 138 1.56 5.90 3.43
CA PRO A 138 2.80 6.64 3.66
C PRO A 138 3.20 7.46 2.43
N ALA A 139 3.86 8.60 2.65
CA ALA A 139 4.22 9.53 1.56
C ALA A 139 5.08 8.87 0.46
N LEU A 140 6.00 7.99 0.82
CA LEU A 140 6.85 7.28 -0.15
C LEU A 140 6.07 6.19 -0.90
N PHE A 141 5.08 5.56 -0.27
CA PHE A 141 4.16 4.66 -0.97
C PHE A 141 3.33 5.42 -2.02
N VAL A 142 2.82 6.61 -1.67
CA VAL A 142 2.10 7.50 -2.61
C VAL A 142 2.99 7.90 -3.80
N GLU A 143 4.28 8.16 -3.55
CA GLU A 143 5.25 8.47 -4.61
C GLU A 143 5.42 7.28 -5.56
N ALA A 144 5.66 6.08 -5.03
CA ALA A 144 5.79 4.87 -5.82
C ALA A 144 4.50 4.57 -6.61
N LEU A 145 3.31 4.69 -5.98
CA LEU A 145 2.02 4.48 -6.63
C LEU A 145 1.79 5.47 -7.79
N ALA A 146 2.10 6.75 -7.58
CA ALA A 146 1.95 7.76 -8.63
C ALA A 146 2.88 7.48 -9.82
N ARG A 147 4.11 6.99 -9.61
CA ARG A 147 5.03 6.62 -10.69
C ARG A 147 4.60 5.35 -11.41
N ARG A 148 4.11 4.35 -10.69
CA ARG A 148 3.54 3.13 -11.29
C ARG A 148 2.34 3.46 -12.17
N LEU A 149 1.45 4.33 -11.67
CA LEU A 149 0.30 4.81 -12.42
C LEU A 149 0.72 5.65 -13.65
N ALA A 150 1.71 6.54 -13.49
CA ALA A 150 2.25 7.31 -14.62
C ALA A 150 2.81 6.40 -15.73
N ALA A 151 3.50 5.32 -15.37
CA ALA A 151 3.98 4.33 -16.34
C ALA A 151 2.81 3.70 -17.12
N ALA A 152 1.74 3.28 -16.42
CA ALA A 152 0.57 2.69 -17.08
C ALA A 152 -0.18 3.69 -17.98
N LEU A 153 -0.16 4.98 -17.63
CA LEU A 153 -0.82 6.05 -18.40
C LEU A 153 0.04 6.59 -19.56
N ALA A 154 1.35 6.35 -19.59
CA ALA A 154 2.27 6.95 -20.56
C ALA A 154 1.93 6.61 -22.01
N VAL A 155 1.65 5.34 -22.30
CA VAL A 155 1.28 4.93 -23.67
C VAL A 155 -0.12 5.40 -24.04
N PRO A 156 -1.17 5.15 -23.24
CA PRO A 156 -2.51 5.55 -23.63
C PRO A 156 -2.72 7.07 -23.71
N LEU A 157 -2.03 7.89 -22.92
CA LEU A 157 -2.16 9.36 -22.95
C LEU A 157 -1.18 10.03 -23.92
N MET A 158 0.09 9.64 -23.85
CA MET A 158 1.19 10.34 -24.51
C MET A 158 1.71 9.60 -25.76
N ASN A 159 1.21 8.38 -26.03
CA ASN A 159 1.69 7.50 -27.11
C ASN A 159 3.23 7.32 -27.08
N SER A 160 3.81 7.17 -25.87
CA SER A 160 5.25 7.18 -25.68
C SER A 160 5.72 6.00 -24.82
N THR A 161 6.28 4.98 -25.46
CA THR A 161 6.94 3.84 -24.79
C THR A 161 8.23 4.25 -24.08
N ARG A 162 8.91 5.29 -24.60
CA ARG A 162 10.11 5.85 -23.93
C ARG A 162 9.74 6.47 -22.58
N LEU A 163 8.61 7.17 -22.50
CA LEU A 163 8.14 7.77 -21.25
C LEU A 163 7.72 6.68 -20.26
N GLU A 164 7.02 5.64 -20.74
CA GLU A 164 6.68 4.47 -19.95
C GLU A 164 7.92 3.84 -19.31
N GLN A 165 8.96 3.54 -20.10
CA GLN A 165 10.20 2.96 -19.60
C GLN A 165 10.88 3.87 -18.56
N SER A 166 10.92 5.18 -18.80
CA SER A 166 11.47 6.15 -17.86
C SER A 166 10.67 6.15 -16.53
N MET A 167 9.34 6.06 -16.60
CA MET A 167 8.49 6.02 -15.38
C MET A 167 8.63 4.69 -14.64
N LEU A 168 8.78 3.56 -15.33
CA LEU A 168 9.05 2.26 -14.72
C LEU A 168 10.39 2.25 -13.97
N GLN A 169 11.43 2.83 -14.55
CA GLN A 169 12.72 2.96 -13.86
C GLN A 169 12.60 3.80 -12.59
N ARG A 170 11.97 4.98 -12.68
CA ARG A 170 11.74 5.85 -11.53
C ARG A 170 10.80 5.24 -10.49
N PHE A 171 9.88 4.38 -10.93
CA PHE A 171 9.05 3.58 -10.03
C PHE A 171 9.91 2.61 -9.21
N GLY A 172 10.87 1.91 -9.84
CA GLY A 172 11.81 1.03 -9.13
C GLY A 172 12.55 1.77 -8.01
N ASP A 173 13.14 2.94 -8.32
CA ASP A 173 13.84 3.77 -7.33
C ASP A 173 12.91 4.20 -6.17
N ALA A 174 11.70 4.64 -6.50
CA ALA A 174 10.70 5.07 -5.49
C ALA A 174 10.21 3.90 -4.63
N LEU A 175 10.02 2.73 -5.22
CA LEU A 175 9.63 1.50 -4.51
C LEU A 175 10.70 1.08 -3.50
N ASP A 176 11.97 1.10 -3.89
CA ASP A 176 13.07 0.74 -3.01
C ASP A 176 13.20 1.73 -1.85
N ALA A 177 13.05 3.03 -2.11
CA ALA A 177 13.01 4.05 -1.05
C ALA A 177 11.84 3.82 -0.08
N ALA A 178 10.65 3.48 -0.60
CA ALA A 178 9.48 3.20 0.22
C ALA A 178 9.65 1.94 1.09
N ARG A 179 10.26 0.88 0.55
CA ARG A 179 10.58 -0.36 1.29
C ARG A 179 11.56 -0.13 2.43
N VAL A 180 12.60 0.67 2.18
CA VAL A 180 13.59 1.02 3.22
C VAL A 180 12.92 1.79 4.36
N ALA A 181 12.06 2.75 4.05
CA ALA A 181 11.34 3.53 5.06
C ALA A 181 10.37 2.65 5.88
N ASP A 182 9.61 1.78 5.21
CA ASP A 182 8.68 0.85 5.87
C ASP A 182 9.42 -0.12 6.81
N ALA A 183 10.59 -0.64 6.38
CA ALA A 183 11.43 -1.49 7.22
C ALA A 183 11.97 -0.75 8.46
N ALA A 184 12.28 0.54 8.33
CA ALA A 184 12.76 1.37 9.45
C ALA A 184 11.66 1.63 10.50
N GLU A 185 10.38 1.69 10.11
CA GLU A 185 9.25 1.82 11.05
C GLU A 185 9.04 0.54 11.88
N GLY A 186 9.42 -0.62 11.37
CA GLY A 186 9.33 -1.91 12.08
C GLY A 186 10.53 -2.24 12.97
N ALA A 187 11.63 -1.52 12.85
CA ALA A 187 12.89 -1.76 13.55
C ALA A 187 12.98 -1.06 14.92
N SER A 188 11.93 -1.12 15.74
CA SER A 188 12.02 -0.78 17.16
C SER A 188 12.50 -1.99 17.97
N ASP A 189 13.65 -2.54 17.61
CA ASP A 189 14.39 -3.33 18.58
C ASP A 189 14.94 -2.38 19.66
N PRO A 190 14.58 -2.56 20.95
CA PRO A 190 15.29 -1.88 21.99
C PRO A 190 16.75 -2.31 21.87
N VAL A 191 17.63 -1.34 21.64
CA VAL A 191 19.07 -1.55 21.79
C VAL A 191 19.23 -2.10 23.19
N GLU A 192 19.46 -3.41 23.35
CA GLU A 192 19.95 -3.98 24.58
C GLU A 192 21.25 -3.23 24.87
N LEU A 193 21.15 -2.27 25.79
CA LEU A 193 22.32 -1.60 26.34
C LEU A 193 23.22 -2.72 26.90
N ASN A 194 24.27 -2.98 26.15
CA ASN A 194 25.26 -4.00 26.45
C ASN A 194 25.65 -3.85 27.92
N PRO A 195 25.43 -4.88 28.80
CA PRO A 195 25.65 -4.76 30.26
C PRO A 195 27.08 -4.40 30.62
N TRP A 196 27.99 -4.42 29.69
CA TRP A 196 29.39 -4.02 29.89
C TRP A 196 29.60 -2.49 30.07
N LEU A 197 28.60 -1.65 29.76
CA LEU A 197 28.69 -0.18 29.90
C LEU A 197 28.23 0.32 31.27
N THR A 198 27.64 -0.54 32.11
CA THR A 198 27.21 -0.20 33.50
C THR A 198 28.14 -0.70 34.59
N ALA A 199 29.27 -1.34 34.25
CA ALA A 199 30.28 -1.78 35.19
C ALA A 199 31.50 -0.84 35.21
N ARG A 200 31.31 0.41 35.74
CA ARG A 200 32.38 1.29 36.22
C ARG A 200 31.91 2.08 37.42
#